data_f29b0490b2636613ea560e5ecc62a139
#
_entry.id   f29b0490b2636613ea560e5ecc62a139
#
_cell.length_a   1.000
_cell.length_b   1.000
_cell.length_c   1.000
_cell.angle_alpha   90.00
_cell.angle_beta   90.00
_cell.angle_gamma   90.00
#
_symmetry.space_group_name_H-M   'P 1'
#
loop_
_entity.id
_entity.type
_entity.pdbx_description
1 polymer ?
#
loop_
_entity_poly.entity_id
_entity_poly.type
_entity_poly.pdbx_seq_one_letter_code
_entity_poly.pdbx_strand_id
1 'polypeptide(L)'
;MTFTKSVVATAALSLAAGSAFAGGHMSSEMTIVSWGGAYSKSQLKAYHEPYSAITGVTILNDESSSTAVAKLRAMNEANNITWDVVDVEAGPAMQLCDEGLAMVIDPDTMLARAPNDVSAADDFGDMLVSECFIPQIVYSTTFGYRTDLVGSTPPTNVCDVFDTAAYPGKRSLFSVPINTMEWALLCDGVAKTDIYDVLETPEGQDRALSKLDTIKDDVIWVSSGADTPQLLADGEVIMGATYNGRLFALIEEQKQPVAMIWDGQVMDLDGWIIPAGLSPERQARALDY
;
A
#
# COMPACT_ATOMS: atom_id res chain seq x y z
N MET A 1 -55.49 -56.03 -61.99
CA MET A 1 -55.02 -55.98 -60.63
C MET A 1 -53.55 -55.64 -60.61
N THR A 2 -53.28 -54.38 -60.41
CA THR A 2 -51.91 -53.81 -60.43
C THR A 2 -51.53 -53.36 -59.02
N PHE A 3 -50.57 -54.02 -58.45
CA PHE A 3 -50.01 -53.65 -57.11
C PHE A 3 -48.91 -52.62 -57.29
N THR A 4 -49.15 -51.46 -56.76
CA THR A 4 -48.17 -50.37 -56.70
C THR A 4 -47.37 -50.58 -55.46
N LYS A 5 -46.03 -50.74 -55.55
CA LYS A 5 -45.09 -50.76 -54.42
C LYS A 5 -44.68 -49.36 -54.06
N SER A 6 -45.04 -48.89 -52.86
CA SER A 6 -44.56 -47.62 -52.30
C SER A 6 -43.17 -47.89 -51.72
N VAL A 7 -42.17 -47.10 -52.15
CA VAL A 7 -40.83 -47.06 -51.60
C VAL A 7 -40.83 -45.96 -50.54
N VAL A 8 -40.63 -46.32 -49.26
CA VAL A 8 -40.43 -45.40 -48.18
C VAL A 8 -38.91 -45.06 -48.11
N ALA A 9 -38.55 -43.85 -48.44
CA ALA A 9 -37.21 -43.35 -48.28
C ALA A 9 -37.02 -42.84 -46.84
N THR A 10 -36.22 -43.53 -46.05
CA THR A 10 -35.83 -43.08 -44.72
C THR A 10 -34.67 -42.09 -44.81
N ALA A 11 -34.93 -40.83 -44.57
CA ALA A 11 -33.90 -39.81 -44.49
C ALA A 11 -33.23 -39.90 -43.07
N ALA A 12 -31.97 -40.33 -43.03
CA ALA A 12 -31.17 -40.27 -41.83
C ALA A 12 -30.67 -38.80 -41.61
N LEU A 13 -31.25 -38.14 -40.62
CA LEU A 13 -30.71 -36.84 -40.10
C LEU A 13 -29.48 -37.14 -39.26
N SER A 14 -28.30 -36.91 -39.78
CA SER A 14 -27.05 -36.84 -39.00
C SER A 14 -27.03 -35.55 -38.17
N LEU A 15 -27.32 -35.63 -36.88
CA LEU A 15 -27.00 -34.56 -35.93
C LEU A 15 -25.47 -34.52 -35.78
N ALA A 16 -24.85 -33.50 -36.41
CA ALA A 16 -23.52 -33.08 -36.08
C ALA A 16 -23.60 -32.37 -34.70
N ALA A 17 -23.21 -33.08 -33.63
CA ALA A 17 -22.97 -32.50 -32.34
C ALA A 17 -21.72 -31.59 -32.47
N GLY A 18 -21.94 -30.35 -32.75
CA GLY A 18 -20.93 -29.31 -32.62
C GLY A 18 -20.56 -29.22 -31.12
N SER A 19 -19.37 -29.68 -30.76
CA SER A 19 -18.78 -29.38 -29.48
C SER A 19 -18.60 -27.86 -29.42
N ALA A 20 -19.55 -27.18 -28.81
CA ALA A 20 -19.34 -25.82 -28.35
C ALA A 20 -18.22 -25.91 -27.28
N PHE A 21 -16.99 -25.58 -27.68
CA PHE A 21 -15.99 -25.14 -26.74
C PHE A 21 -16.61 -23.93 -26.06
N ALA A 22 -17.10 -24.11 -24.85
CA ALA A 22 -17.32 -23.02 -23.93
C ALA A 22 -15.91 -22.40 -23.73
N GLY A 23 -15.59 -21.42 -24.53
CA GLY A 23 -14.50 -20.50 -24.24
C GLY A 23 -14.85 -19.92 -22.86
N GLY A 24 -14.18 -20.39 -21.81
CA GLY A 24 -14.27 -19.75 -20.53
C GLY A 24 -13.99 -18.28 -20.79
N HIS A 25 -14.95 -17.41 -20.52
CA HIS A 25 -14.68 -16.00 -20.42
C HIS A 25 -13.62 -15.88 -19.35
N MET A 26 -12.38 -15.65 -19.77
CA MET A 26 -11.33 -15.27 -18.86
C MET A 26 -11.84 -14.02 -18.15
N SER A 27 -11.89 -14.02 -16.82
CA SER A 27 -12.30 -12.85 -16.08
C SER A 27 -11.42 -11.69 -16.55
N SER A 28 -12.02 -10.71 -17.22
CA SER A 28 -11.33 -9.49 -17.64
C SER A 28 -11.14 -8.53 -16.46
N GLU A 29 -11.30 -9.01 -15.25
CA GLU A 29 -11.21 -8.24 -14.02
C GLU A 29 -10.01 -8.66 -13.20
N MET A 30 -9.37 -7.68 -12.56
CA MET A 30 -8.26 -7.84 -11.62
C MET A 30 -8.49 -6.94 -10.40
N THR A 31 -8.34 -7.50 -9.20
CA THR A 31 -8.46 -6.73 -7.96
C THR A 31 -7.08 -6.31 -7.47
N ILE A 32 -6.87 -5.01 -7.39
CA ILE A 32 -5.64 -4.41 -6.85
C ILE A 32 -5.96 -3.73 -5.53
N VAL A 33 -5.17 -4.05 -4.52
CA VAL A 33 -5.36 -3.54 -3.15
C VAL A 33 -4.40 -2.40 -2.89
N SER A 34 -4.89 -1.32 -2.28
CA SER A 34 -4.14 -0.09 -2.05
C SER A 34 -4.50 0.57 -0.71
N TRP A 35 -3.91 1.73 -0.43
CA TRP A 35 -4.00 2.48 0.84
C TRP A 35 -5.06 3.59 0.85
N GLY A 36 -5.79 3.77 -0.22
CA GLY A 36 -6.85 4.77 -0.31
C GLY A 36 -6.39 6.23 -0.47
N GLY A 37 -7.38 7.09 -0.65
CA GLY A 37 -7.20 8.55 -0.71
C GLY A 37 -6.33 9.03 -1.89
N ALA A 38 -5.46 10.01 -1.65
CA ALA A 38 -4.60 10.60 -2.67
C ALA A 38 -3.64 9.55 -3.27
N TYR A 39 -3.20 8.58 -2.47
CA TYR A 39 -2.29 7.53 -2.91
C TYR A 39 -2.95 6.60 -3.95
N SER A 40 -4.11 5.99 -3.64
CA SER A 40 -4.85 5.19 -4.62
C SER A 40 -5.20 5.97 -5.88
N LYS A 41 -5.46 7.28 -5.74
CA LYS A 41 -5.73 8.17 -6.87
C LYS A 41 -4.52 8.34 -7.79
N SER A 42 -3.30 8.37 -7.22
CA SER A 42 -2.07 8.41 -8.02
C SER A 42 -1.86 7.11 -8.78
N GLN A 43 -2.08 5.96 -8.13
CA GLN A 43 -2.00 4.64 -8.78
C GLN A 43 -3.04 4.47 -9.88
N LEU A 44 -4.28 4.94 -9.65
CA LEU A 44 -5.32 4.94 -10.67
C LEU A 44 -4.85 5.64 -11.95
N LYS A 45 -4.20 6.80 -11.81
CA LYS A 45 -3.73 7.60 -12.95
C LYS A 45 -2.46 7.05 -13.59
N ALA A 46 -1.51 6.56 -12.79
CA ALA A 46 -0.21 6.13 -13.27
C ALA A 46 -0.21 4.69 -13.81
N TYR A 47 -1.05 3.82 -13.25
CA TYR A 47 -1.03 2.39 -13.53
C TYR A 47 -2.37 1.85 -14.04
N HIS A 48 -3.47 1.99 -13.28
CA HIS A 48 -4.73 1.32 -13.58
C HIS A 48 -5.35 1.77 -14.92
N GLU A 49 -5.53 3.07 -15.10
CA GLU A 49 -6.12 3.62 -16.34
C GLU A 49 -5.27 3.29 -17.58
N PRO A 50 -3.93 3.49 -17.59
CA PRO A 50 -3.10 3.11 -18.71
C PRO A 50 -3.13 1.61 -19.01
N TYR A 51 -3.04 0.76 -17.98
CA TYR A 51 -3.07 -0.69 -18.15
C TYR A 51 -4.42 -1.16 -18.72
N SER A 52 -5.53 -0.68 -18.15
CA SER A 52 -6.87 -0.99 -18.63
C SER A 52 -7.09 -0.53 -20.09
N ALA A 53 -6.54 0.63 -20.45
CA ALA A 53 -6.66 1.15 -21.82
C ALA A 53 -5.92 0.29 -22.86
N ILE A 54 -4.80 -0.34 -22.46
CA ILE A 54 -3.99 -1.17 -23.36
C ILE A 54 -4.54 -2.60 -23.44
N THR A 55 -4.91 -3.17 -22.29
CA THR A 55 -5.24 -4.60 -22.16
C THR A 55 -6.73 -4.89 -22.21
N GLY A 56 -7.59 -3.91 -21.94
CA GLY A 56 -9.02 -4.10 -21.75
C GLY A 56 -9.41 -4.74 -20.42
N VAL A 57 -8.44 -4.97 -19.50
CA VAL A 57 -8.70 -5.50 -18.17
C VAL A 57 -9.38 -4.45 -17.31
N THR A 58 -10.46 -4.82 -16.64
CA THR A 58 -11.11 -3.96 -15.63
C THR A 58 -10.40 -4.12 -14.29
N ILE A 59 -9.87 -3.03 -13.74
CA ILE A 59 -9.25 -3.03 -12.42
C ILE A 59 -10.29 -2.63 -11.37
N LEU A 60 -10.46 -3.49 -10.38
CA LEU A 60 -11.23 -3.26 -9.17
C LEU A 60 -10.26 -2.81 -8.07
N ASN A 61 -10.42 -1.59 -7.59
CA ASN A 61 -9.57 -1.05 -6.53
C ASN A 61 -10.18 -1.37 -5.15
N ASP A 62 -9.41 -2.06 -4.30
CA ASP A 62 -9.75 -2.32 -2.89
C ASP A 62 -8.81 -1.47 -2.01
N GLU A 63 -9.34 -0.72 -1.05
CA GLU A 63 -8.56 0.21 -0.22
C GLU A 63 -8.27 -0.37 1.18
N SER A 64 -7.95 -1.66 1.26
CA SER A 64 -7.78 -2.36 2.55
C SER A 64 -6.36 -2.89 2.82
N SER A 65 -5.31 -2.28 2.25
CA SER A 65 -3.91 -2.65 2.48
C SER A 65 -3.52 -2.67 3.97
N SER A 66 -4.07 -1.76 4.77
CA SER A 66 -3.83 -1.73 6.22
C SER A 66 -4.20 -3.03 6.95
N THR A 67 -5.00 -3.90 6.34
CA THR A 67 -5.42 -5.20 6.88
C THR A 67 -4.96 -6.37 6.03
N ALA A 68 -4.03 -6.16 5.09
CA ALA A 68 -3.65 -7.12 4.07
C ALA A 68 -3.17 -8.45 4.67
N VAL A 69 -2.29 -8.43 5.66
CA VAL A 69 -1.77 -9.65 6.30
C VAL A 69 -2.89 -10.51 6.87
N ALA A 70 -3.79 -9.93 7.64
CA ALA A 70 -4.90 -10.68 8.26
C ALA A 70 -5.88 -11.21 7.20
N LYS A 71 -6.20 -10.40 6.18
CA LYS A 71 -7.11 -10.82 5.11
C LYS A 71 -6.52 -11.91 4.23
N LEU A 72 -5.25 -11.84 3.86
CA LEU A 72 -4.58 -12.88 3.06
C LEU A 72 -4.51 -14.20 3.81
N ARG A 73 -4.23 -14.18 5.12
CA ARG A 73 -4.33 -15.39 5.96
C ARG A 73 -5.72 -16.01 5.91
N ALA A 74 -6.76 -15.20 6.11
CA ALA A 74 -8.15 -15.68 6.08
C ALA A 74 -8.56 -16.19 4.68
N MET A 75 -8.15 -15.53 3.60
CA MET A 75 -8.38 -15.98 2.23
C MET A 75 -7.68 -17.31 1.93
N ASN A 76 -6.45 -17.48 2.42
CA ASN A 76 -5.69 -18.71 2.25
C ASN A 76 -6.33 -19.87 3.03
N GLU A 77 -6.73 -19.66 4.28
CA GLU A 77 -7.46 -20.66 5.08
C GLU A 77 -8.77 -21.07 4.42
N ALA A 78 -9.46 -20.14 3.78
CA ALA A 78 -10.70 -20.41 3.04
C ALA A 78 -10.47 -21.01 1.64
N ASN A 79 -9.22 -21.16 1.18
CA ASN A 79 -8.88 -21.50 -0.21
C ASN A 79 -9.63 -20.64 -1.24
N ASN A 80 -9.80 -19.36 -0.94
CA ASN A 80 -10.51 -18.40 -1.78
C ASN A 80 -9.79 -17.05 -1.83
N ILE A 81 -8.79 -16.95 -2.70
CA ILE A 81 -8.00 -15.74 -2.91
C ILE A 81 -8.72 -14.84 -3.90
N THR A 82 -9.23 -13.71 -3.44
CA THR A 82 -10.00 -12.74 -4.26
C THR A 82 -9.16 -11.58 -4.77
N TRP A 83 -7.96 -11.36 -4.25
CA TRP A 83 -7.03 -10.32 -4.64
C TRP A 83 -6.00 -10.81 -5.65
N ASP A 84 -5.52 -9.95 -6.53
CA ASP A 84 -4.54 -10.29 -7.57
C ASP A 84 -3.17 -9.63 -7.30
N VAL A 85 -3.16 -8.35 -6.94
CA VAL A 85 -1.97 -7.58 -6.57
C VAL A 85 -2.27 -6.80 -5.31
N VAL A 86 -1.34 -6.79 -4.38
CA VAL A 86 -1.53 -6.14 -3.08
C VAL A 86 -0.36 -5.22 -2.78
N ASP A 87 -0.67 -3.96 -2.56
CA ASP A 87 0.27 -2.95 -2.10
C ASP A 87 0.49 -3.10 -0.59
N VAL A 88 1.71 -3.30 -0.19
CA VAL A 88 2.10 -3.47 1.22
C VAL A 88 3.46 -2.84 1.48
N GLU A 89 3.68 -2.46 2.73
CA GLU A 89 5.00 -2.05 3.21
C GLU A 89 5.98 -3.22 3.20
N ALA A 90 7.27 -2.93 3.16
CA ALA A 90 8.34 -3.93 3.09
C ALA A 90 8.27 -4.97 4.23
N GLY A 91 8.00 -4.56 5.47
CA GLY A 91 7.88 -5.45 6.62
C GLY A 91 6.75 -6.48 6.49
N PRO A 92 5.49 -6.06 6.26
CA PRO A 92 4.38 -6.96 5.92
C PRO A 92 4.64 -7.86 4.72
N ALA A 93 5.34 -7.37 3.68
CA ALA A 93 5.70 -8.18 2.51
C ALA A 93 6.63 -9.34 2.88
N MET A 94 7.68 -9.07 3.67
CA MET A 94 8.58 -10.11 4.18
C MET A 94 7.83 -11.15 5.01
N GLN A 95 6.95 -10.69 5.91
CA GLN A 95 6.12 -11.60 6.72
C GLN A 95 5.23 -12.50 5.86
N LEU A 96 4.55 -11.94 4.85
CA LEU A 96 3.70 -12.72 3.94
C LEU A 96 4.51 -13.70 3.09
N CYS A 97 5.75 -13.34 2.72
CA CYS A 97 6.67 -14.22 2.03
C CYS A 97 7.09 -15.40 2.89
N ASP A 98 7.52 -15.15 4.13
CA ASP A 98 7.95 -16.18 5.09
C ASP A 98 6.81 -17.15 5.44
N GLU A 99 5.58 -16.66 5.47
CA GLU A 99 4.37 -17.48 5.68
C GLU A 99 3.92 -18.24 4.42
N GLY A 100 4.56 -18.04 3.27
CA GLY A 100 4.17 -18.64 1.98
C GLY A 100 2.84 -18.12 1.44
N LEU A 101 2.41 -16.94 1.85
CA LEU A 101 1.17 -16.29 1.43
C LEU A 101 1.36 -15.34 0.24
N ALA A 102 2.60 -14.99 -0.09
CA ALA A 102 2.98 -14.25 -1.28
C ALA A 102 3.76 -15.14 -2.26
N MET A 103 3.63 -14.88 -3.54
CA MET A 103 4.32 -15.59 -4.61
C MET A 103 5.79 -15.12 -4.68
N VAL A 104 6.72 -16.06 -4.79
CA VAL A 104 8.12 -15.75 -5.11
C VAL A 104 8.21 -15.26 -6.55
N ILE A 105 8.90 -14.16 -6.77
CA ILE A 105 9.08 -13.50 -8.06
C ILE A 105 10.58 -13.40 -8.33
N ASP A 106 11.03 -14.10 -9.36
CA ASP A 106 12.38 -13.89 -9.88
C ASP A 106 12.37 -12.66 -10.81
N PRO A 107 12.98 -11.54 -10.40
CA PRO A 107 12.88 -10.29 -11.13
C PRO A 107 13.51 -10.36 -12.53
N ASP A 108 14.52 -11.21 -12.75
CA ASP A 108 15.20 -11.29 -14.05
C ASP A 108 14.45 -12.13 -15.09
N THR A 109 13.63 -13.08 -14.65
CA THR A 109 12.94 -14.01 -15.54
C THR A 109 11.42 -13.79 -15.61
N MET A 110 10.84 -13.13 -14.59
CA MET A 110 9.39 -12.97 -14.47
C MET A 110 8.93 -11.52 -14.70
N LEU A 111 9.82 -10.54 -14.61
CA LEU A 111 9.49 -9.13 -14.83
C LEU A 111 10.07 -8.62 -16.17
N ALA A 112 9.43 -7.60 -16.71
CA ALA A 112 9.94 -6.88 -17.87
C ALA A 112 11.24 -6.14 -17.52
N ARG A 113 12.13 -6.00 -18.50
CA ARG A 113 13.31 -5.15 -18.37
C ARG A 113 12.92 -3.67 -18.37
N ALA A 114 13.70 -2.85 -17.69
CA ALA A 114 13.54 -1.40 -17.75
C ALA A 114 13.70 -0.85 -19.19
N PRO A 115 13.15 0.33 -19.52
CA PRO A 115 13.20 0.89 -20.89
C PRO A 115 14.61 1.08 -21.48
N ASN A 116 15.64 1.16 -20.61
CA ASN A 116 17.07 1.24 -20.99
C ASN A 116 17.75 -0.13 -21.13
N ASP A 117 16.96 -1.21 -21.17
CA ASP A 117 17.41 -2.61 -21.25
C ASP A 117 18.21 -3.10 -20.02
N VAL A 118 18.08 -2.44 -18.88
CA VAL A 118 18.60 -2.93 -17.59
C VAL A 118 17.67 -4.02 -17.06
N SER A 119 18.23 -5.06 -16.41
CA SER A 119 17.40 -6.09 -15.78
C SER A 119 16.58 -5.52 -14.63
N ALA A 120 15.45 -6.12 -14.29
CA ALA A 120 14.64 -5.66 -13.17
C ALA A 120 15.42 -5.79 -11.84
N ALA A 121 16.24 -6.84 -11.67
CA ALA A 121 17.10 -6.99 -10.51
C ALA A 121 18.11 -5.84 -10.36
N ASP A 122 18.76 -5.44 -11.46
CA ASP A 122 19.71 -4.33 -11.44
C ASP A 122 19.03 -2.96 -11.27
N ASP A 123 17.83 -2.78 -11.83
CA ASP A 123 17.08 -1.53 -11.78
C ASP A 123 16.53 -1.25 -10.39
N PHE A 124 15.99 -2.25 -9.73
CA PHE A 124 15.49 -2.14 -8.36
C PHE A 124 16.62 -2.22 -7.31
N GLY A 125 17.68 -2.99 -7.56
CA GLY A 125 18.83 -3.10 -6.69
C GLY A 125 18.48 -3.46 -5.24
N ASP A 126 19.06 -2.72 -4.29
CA ASP A 126 18.88 -2.94 -2.85
C ASP A 126 17.43 -2.72 -2.34
N MET A 127 16.54 -2.20 -3.18
CA MET A 127 15.12 -2.09 -2.83
C MET A 127 14.36 -3.42 -2.92
N LEU A 128 14.95 -4.47 -3.52
CA LEU A 128 14.39 -5.83 -3.51
C LEU A 128 14.66 -6.49 -2.15
N VAL A 129 13.94 -6.06 -1.13
CA VAL A 129 14.13 -6.50 0.26
C VAL A 129 13.61 -7.91 0.56
N SER A 130 12.88 -8.51 -0.35
CA SER A 130 12.32 -9.87 -0.27
C SER A 130 12.11 -10.45 -1.66
N GLU A 131 12.20 -11.77 -1.80
CA GLU A 131 11.92 -12.48 -3.06
C GLU A 131 10.44 -12.46 -3.48
N CYS A 132 9.55 -11.95 -2.63
CA CYS A 132 8.12 -11.82 -2.93
C CYS A 132 7.68 -10.36 -3.10
N PHE A 133 8.60 -9.39 -3.05
CA PHE A 133 8.29 -7.97 -3.00
C PHE A 133 8.88 -7.24 -4.20
N ILE A 134 8.04 -6.50 -4.91
CA ILE A 134 8.46 -5.62 -5.99
C ILE A 134 8.27 -4.17 -5.53
N PRO A 135 9.36 -3.41 -5.33
CA PRO A 135 9.27 -2.04 -4.83
C PRO A 135 8.56 -1.14 -5.84
N GLN A 136 7.72 -0.25 -5.33
CA GLN A 136 6.91 0.66 -6.15
C GLN A 136 7.16 2.11 -5.78
N ILE A 137 7.29 2.43 -4.49
CA ILE A 137 7.51 3.80 -4.01
C ILE A 137 8.40 3.83 -2.78
N VAL A 138 9.25 4.84 -2.74
CA VAL A 138 9.92 5.29 -1.51
C VAL A 138 9.11 6.46 -0.96
N TYR A 139 8.73 6.39 0.29
CA TYR A 139 7.97 7.46 0.94
C TYR A 139 8.57 7.87 2.28
N SER A 140 8.10 8.95 2.83
CA SER A 140 8.50 9.43 4.14
C SER A 140 7.29 9.66 5.02
N THR A 141 7.36 9.13 6.24
CA THR A 141 6.49 9.55 7.33
C THR A 141 7.11 10.76 8.00
N THR A 142 6.37 11.85 8.09
CA THR A 142 6.85 13.13 8.61
C THR A 142 5.71 13.92 9.23
N PHE A 143 5.96 15.17 9.63
CA PHE A 143 4.95 16.05 10.19
C PHE A 143 4.59 17.18 9.23
N GLY A 144 3.27 17.42 9.08
CA GLY A 144 2.76 18.68 8.61
C GLY A 144 2.45 19.62 9.76
N TYR A 145 2.58 20.93 9.54
CA TYR A 145 2.17 21.94 10.50
C TYR A 145 1.39 23.08 9.85
N ARG A 146 0.48 23.68 10.59
CA ARG A 146 -0.32 24.84 10.15
C ARG A 146 0.53 26.11 10.26
N THR A 147 0.88 26.70 9.12
CA THR A 147 1.73 27.90 9.06
C THR A 147 1.07 29.13 9.68
N ASP A 148 -0.24 29.17 9.76
CA ASP A 148 -1.05 30.25 10.34
C ASP A 148 -1.36 30.06 11.82
N LEU A 149 -1.09 28.87 12.41
CA LEU A 149 -1.42 28.57 13.80
C LEU A 149 -0.18 28.39 14.72
N VAL A 150 1.01 28.13 14.15
CA VAL A 150 2.24 27.89 14.95
C VAL A 150 2.95 29.17 15.41
N GLY A 151 2.38 30.35 15.14
CA GLY A 151 2.98 31.63 15.52
C GLY A 151 4.05 32.12 14.55
N SER A 152 4.95 32.99 15.03
CA SER A 152 5.96 33.64 14.17
C SER A 152 7.23 32.83 13.96
N THR A 153 7.45 31.78 14.74
CA THR A 153 8.63 30.90 14.65
C THR A 153 8.16 29.53 14.18
N PRO A 154 8.39 29.15 12.91
CA PRO A 154 7.99 27.84 12.41
C PRO A 154 8.77 26.72 13.09
N PRO A 155 8.16 25.54 13.31
CA PRO A 155 8.89 24.35 13.75
C PRO A 155 9.86 23.90 12.65
N THR A 156 11.04 23.44 13.04
CA THR A 156 12.11 23.06 12.11
C THR A 156 12.61 21.64 12.27
N ASN A 157 12.30 21.01 13.40
CA ASN A 157 12.71 19.64 13.69
C ASN A 157 11.55 18.87 14.34
N VAL A 158 11.65 17.54 14.32
CA VAL A 158 10.59 16.66 14.84
C VAL A 158 10.35 16.87 16.34
N CYS A 159 11.36 17.28 17.11
CA CYS A 159 11.22 17.46 18.55
C CYS A 159 10.43 18.72 18.91
N ASP A 160 10.26 19.66 17.99
CA ASP A 160 9.33 20.79 18.15
C ASP A 160 7.88 20.32 18.35
N VAL A 161 7.53 19.12 17.84
CA VAL A 161 6.23 18.47 18.06
C VAL A 161 6.00 18.15 19.54
N PHE A 162 7.07 17.86 20.30
CA PHE A 162 7.03 17.56 21.73
C PHE A 162 7.11 18.79 22.62
N ASP A 163 7.38 19.98 22.05
CA ASP A 163 7.42 21.24 22.81
C ASP A 163 6.05 21.93 22.81
N THR A 164 5.18 21.50 23.74
CA THR A 164 3.83 22.08 23.89
C THR A 164 3.85 23.49 24.47
N ALA A 165 4.94 23.94 25.05
CA ALA A 165 5.09 25.29 25.57
C ALA A 165 5.42 26.28 24.46
N ALA A 166 6.35 25.96 23.56
CA ALA A 166 6.68 26.79 22.40
C ALA A 166 5.56 26.75 21.35
N TYR A 167 4.93 25.62 21.19
CA TYR A 167 3.85 25.38 20.19
C TYR A 167 2.57 24.90 20.88
N PRO A 168 1.80 25.79 21.52
CA PRO A 168 0.55 25.39 22.19
C PRO A 168 -0.54 25.01 21.19
N GLY A 169 -1.19 23.86 21.40
CA GLY A 169 -2.27 23.33 20.57
C GLY A 169 -2.20 21.80 20.47
N LYS A 170 -3.14 21.21 19.78
CA LYS A 170 -3.20 19.74 19.59
C LYS A 170 -2.24 19.28 18.49
N ARG A 171 -1.77 18.04 18.64
CA ARG A 171 -1.02 17.29 17.63
C ARG A 171 -1.78 16.04 17.24
N SER A 172 -1.51 15.48 16.05
CA SER A 172 -1.90 14.10 15.76
C SER A 172 -0.66 13.22 15.63
N LEU A 173 -0.72 12.05 16.26
CA LEU A 173 0.27 10.98 16.20
C LEU A 173 -0.45 9.66 15.88
N PHE A 174 0.29 8.71 15.32
CA PHE A 174 -0.24 7.37 15.10
C PHE A 174 -0.44 6.64 16.44
N SER A 175 -1.55 5.87 16.52
CA SER A 175 -1.85 5.00 17.66
C SER A 175 -1.11 3.64 17.60
N VAL A 176 -0.06 3.56 16.78
CA VAL A 176 0.82 2.39 16.63
C VAL A 176 2.24 2.77 17.01
N PRO A 177 3.09 1.80 17.45
CA PRO A 177 4.46 2.10 17.87
C PRO A 177 5.35 2.60 16.74
N ILE A 178 5.18 2.09 15.51
CA ILE A 178 5.99 2.43 14.35
C ILE A 178 5.99 3.95 14.12
N ASN A 179 7.16 4.53 13.92
CA ASN A 179 7.47 5.95 13.79
C ASN A 179 7.27 6.74 15.10
N THR A 180 6.23 6.44 15.86
CA THR A 180 5.86 7.17 17.07
C THR A 180 6.88 6.96 18.20
N MET A 181 7.37 5.73 18.40
CA MET A 181 8.37 5.43 19.42
C MET A 181 9.77 5.89 19.01
N GLU A 182 10.10 5.83 17.72
CA GLU A 182 11.35 6.33 17.17
C GLU A 182 11.48 7.85 17.42
N TRP A 183 10.44 8.62 17.12
CA TRP A 183 10.43 10.06 17.39
C TRP A 183 10.50 10.38 18.89
N ALA A 184 9.81 9.60 19.71
CA ALA A 184 9.88 9.77 21.16
C ALA A 184 11.32 9.59 21.68
N LEU A 185 12.02 8.52 21.28
CA LEU A 185 13.40 8.29 21.68
C LEU A 185 14.36 9.33 21.11
N LEU A 186 14.20 9.70 19.84
CA LEU A 186 14.99 10.75 19.21
C LEU A 186 14.88 12.06 20.02
N CYS A 187 13.65 12.43 20.40
CA CYS A 187 13.39 13.64 21.16
C CYS A 187 13.63 13.52 22.66
N ASP A 188 13.96 12.32 23.15
CA ASP A 188 14.51 12.07 24.46
C ASP A 188 16.06 11.98 24.48
N GLY A 189 16.69 12.29 23.33
CA GLY A 189 18.14 12.41 23.19
C GLY A 189 18.86 11.11 22.83
N VAL A 190 18.15 10.09 22.35
CA VAL A 190 18.78 8.89 21.78
C VAL A 190 19.33 9.23 20.40
N ALA A 191 20.56 8.83 20.11
CA ALA A 191 21.14 9.04 18.77
C ALA A 191 20.38 8.21 17.72
N LYS A 192 20.25 8.75 16.48
CA LYS A 192 19.53 8.07 15.39
C LYS A 192 20.02 6.64 15.14
N THR A 193 21.32 6.42 15.29
CA THR A 193 21.97 5.11 15.09
C THR A 193 21.60 4.08 16.16
N ASP A 194 21.17 4.52 17.34
CA ASP A 194 20.99 3.67 18.52
C ASP A 194 19.51 3.42 18.82
N ILE A 195 18.59 4.03 18.06
CA ILE A 195 17.14 3.99 18.33
C ILE A 195 16.64 2.54 18.38
N TYR A 196 16.99 1.71 17.40
CA TYR A 196 16.48 0.34 17.34
C TYR A 196 17.12 -0.56 18.39
N ASP A 197 18.41 -0.40 18.70
CA ASP A 197 19.06 -1.12 19.80
C ASP A 197 18.39 -0.80 21.16
N VAL A 198 17.96 0.45 21.35
CA VAL A 198 17.20 0.88 22.53
C VAL A 198 15.79 0.28 22.52
N LEU A 199 15.09 0.30 21.38
CA LEU A 199 13.72 -0.24 21.24
C LEU A 199 13.63 -1.75 21.41
N GLU A 200 14.72 -2.50 21.20
CA GLU A 200 14.77 -3.94 21.47
C GLU A 200 14.63 -4.28 22.96
N THR A 201 14.87 -3.31 23.84
CA THR A 201 14.83 -3.52 25.30
C THR A 201 13.52 -3.02 25.92
N PRO A 202 12.99 -3.71 26.96
CA PRO A 202 11.83 -3.22 27.71
C PRO A 202 12.03 -1.82 28.28
N GLU A 203 13.23 -1.54 28.80
CA GLU A 203 13.60 -0.25 29.37
C GLU A 203 13.57 0.87 28.32
N GLY A 204 14.01 0.57 27.10
CA GLY A 204 13.95 1.51 25.97
C GLY A 204 12.52 1.78 25.51
N GLN A 205 11.67 0.75 25.51
CA GLN A 205 10.24 0.90 25.21
C GLN A 205 9.55 1.76 26.28
N ASP A 206 9.81 1.50 27.56
CA ASP A 206 9.29 2.30 28.69
C ASP A 206 9.77 3.77 28.60
N ARG A 207 11.00 3.99 28.16
CA ARG A 207 11.57 5.32 27.95
C ARG A 207 10.82 6.07 26.85
N ALA A 208 10.55 5.42 25.69
CA ALA A 208 9.77 6.00 24.61
C ALA A 208 8.35 6.35 25.07
N LEU A 209 7.68 5.43 25.76
CA LEU A 209 6.34 5.66 26.30
C LEU A 209 6.32 6.81 27.32
N SER A 210 7.33 6.90 28.20
CA SER A 210 7.47 8.01 29.15
C SER A 210 7.62 9.35 28.45
N LYS A 211 8.33 9.40 27.32
CA LYS A 211 8.43 10.62 26.52
C LYS A 211 7.09 11.00 25.88
N LEU A 212 6.35 10.03 25.33
CA LEU A 212 5.00 10.26 24.81
C LEU A 212 4.02 10.73 25.86
N ASP A 213 4.14 10.22 27.08
CA ASP A 213 3.34 10.65 28.23
C ASP A 213 3.47 12.15 28.53
N THR A 214 4.58 12.78 28.17
CA THR A 214 4.78 14.24 28.38
C THR A 214 3.84 15.10 27.55
N ILE A 215 3.28 14.56 26.45
CA ILE A 215 2.41 15.30 25.53
C ILE A 215 1.05 14.66 25.32
N LYS A 216 0.76 13.50 25.93
CA LYS A 216 -0.43 12.67 25.65
C LYS A 216 -1.76 13.41 25.73
N ASP A 217 -1.87 14.39 26.63
CA ASP A 217 -3.10 15.18 26.83
C ASP A 217 -3.35 16.15 25.66
N ASP A 218 -2.31 16.44 24.87
CA ASP A 218 -2.36 17.30 23.68
C ASP A 218 -2.34 16.50 22.37
N VAL A 219 -2.42 15.16 22.42
CA VAL A 219 -2.40 14.31 21.23
C VAL A 219 -3.79 13.81 20.87
N ILE A 220 -4.13 13.91 19.57
CA ILE A 220 -5.20 13.17 18.93
C ILE A 220 -4.55 11.94 18.29
N TRP A 221 -4.86 10.77 18.82
CA TRP A 221 -4.34 9.50 18.31
C TRP A 221 -5.12 9.06 17.08
N VAL A 222 -4.44 8.86 15.96
CA VAL A 222 -5.05 8.43 14.70
C VAL A 222 -4.63 7.01 14.35
N SER A 223 -5.52 6.26 13.72
CA SER A 223 -5.27 4.89 13.24
C SER A 223 -4.90 4.84 11.76
N SER A 224 -5.08 5.93 11.04
CA SER A 224 -4.79 6.04 9.61
C SER A 224 -4.07 7.34 9.29
N GLY A 225 -3.05 7.26 8.41
CA GLY A 225 -2.42 8.46 7.86
C GLY A 225 -3.34 9.33 6.99
N ALA A 226 -4.54 8.84 6.65
CA ALA A 226 -5.55 9.62 5.94
C ALA A 226 -6.30 10.61 6.85
N ASP A 227 -6.28 10.41 8.17
CA ASP A 227 -7.01 11.25 9.13
C ASP A 227 -6.32 12.59 9.36
N THR A 228 -5.00 12.58 9.51
CA THR A 228 -4.20 13.78 9.81
C THR A 228 -4.35 14.94 8.81
N PRO A 229 -4.39 14.72 7.47
CA PRO A 229 -4.64 15.82 6.53
C PRO A 229 -5.95 16.57 6.81
N GLN A 230 -7.02 15.87 7.17
CA GLN A 230 -8.29 16.51 7.50
C GLN A 230 -8.20 17.29 8.81
N LEU A 231 -7.59 16.71 9.86
CA LEU A 231 -7.38 17.42 11.13
C LEU A 231 -6.56 18.70 10.97
N LEU A 232 -5.55 18.67 10.08
CA LEU A 232 -4.78 19.87 9.72
C LEU A 232 -5.62 20.87 8.94
N ALA A 233 -6.38 20.42 7.93
CA ALA A 233 -7.24 21.29 7.13
C ALA A 233 -8.27 22.03 8.00
N ASP A 234 -8.90 21.32 8.94
CA ASP A 234 -9.91 21.89 9.84
C ASP A 234 -9.31 22.71 10.99
N GLY A 235 -7.97 22.67 11.17
CA GLY A 235 -7.27 23.36 12.26
C GLY A 235 -7.52 22.74 13.64
N GLU A 236 -7.97 21.48 13.70
CA GLU A 236 -8.11 20.74 14.94
C GLU A 236 -6.76 20.38 15.57
N VAL A 237 -5.73 20.24 14.72
CA VAL A 237 -4.34 20.10 15.15
C VAL A 237 -3.48 21.17 14.49
N ILE A 238 -2.44 21.61 15.20
CA ILE A 238 -1.45 22.55 14.67
C ILE A 238 -0.30 21.84 13.98
N MET A 239 -0.02 20.58 14.37
CA MET A 239 0.98 19.69 13.79
C MET A 239 0.42 18.28 13.73
N GLY A 240 0.84 17.49 12.73
CA GLY A 240 0.34 16.11 12.64
C GLY A 240 1.22 15.22 11.79
N ALA A 241 1.40 13.98 12.28
CA ALA A 241 2.14 12.93 11.60
C ALA A 241 1.33 12.34 10.46
N THR A 242 1.91 12.29 9.27
CA THR A 242 1.36 11.56 8.11
C THR A 242 2.43 11.40 7.04
N TYR A 243 2.05 10.92 5.87
CA TYR A 243 2.94 10.65 4.75
C TYR A 243 3.15 11.90 3.88
N ASN A 244 4.38 12.10 3.39
CA ASN A 244 4.76 13.25 2.59
C ASN A 244 3.84 13.48 1.36
N GLY A 245 3.41 12.41 0.68
CA GLY A 245 2.48 12.52 -0.46
C GLY A 245 1.11 13.07 -0.09
N ARG A 246 0.59 12.72 1.10
CA ARG A 246 -0.69 13.26 1.61
C ARG A 246 -0.56 14.73 2.00
N LEU A 247 0.57 15.12 2.59
CA LEU A 247 0.87 16.53 2.88
C LEU A 247 1.05 17.31 1.59
N PHE A 248 1.71 16.76 0.58
CA PHE A 248 1.83 17.40 -0.73
C PHE A 248 0.45 17.69 -1.34
N ALA A 249 -0.45 16.71 -1.34
CA ALA A 249 -1.81 16.90 -1.85
C ALA A 249 -2.57 17.99 -1.04
N LEU A 250 -2.39 18.02 0.29
CA LEU A 250 -3.00 19.04 1.15
C LEU A 250 -2.49 20.45 0.81
N ILE A 251 -1.18 20.59 0.59
CA ILE A 251 -0.52 21.86 0.30
C ILE A 251 -0.77 22.30 -1.14
N GLU A 252 -0.49 21.42 -2.12
CA GLU A 252 -0.44 21.79 -3.52
C GLU A 252 -1.77 21.66 -4.26
N GLU A 253 -2.60 20.69 -3.89
CA GLU A 253 -3.90 20.52 -4.55
C GLU A 253 -5.01 21.27 -3.80
N GLN A 254 -5.06 21.13 -2.46
CA GLN A 254 -6.10 21.74 -1.62
C GLN A 254 -5.75 23.16 -1.16
N LYS A 255 -4.49 23.63 -1.40
CA LYS A 255 -4.01 24.97 -1.06
C LYS A 255 -4.18 25.33 0.42
N GLN A 256 -4.07 24.36 1.29
CA GLN A 256 -4.12 24.59 2.73
C GLN A 256 -2.83 25.26 3.23
N PRO A 257 -2.90 26.10 4.26
CA PRO A 257 -1.74 26.78 4.86
C PRO A 257 -0.94 25.80 5.73
N VAL A 258 -0.34 24.81 5.11
CA VAL A 258 0.43 23.73 5.74
C VAL A 258 1.84 23.71 5.14
N ALA A 259 2.83 23.36 5.96
CA ALA A 259 4.19 23.06 5.52
C ALA A 259 4.70 21.78 6.21
N MET A 260 5.80 21.23 5.70
CA MET A 260 6.36 19.95 6.18
C MET A 260 7.59 20.20 7.04
N ILE A 261 7.77 19.36 8.07
CA ILE A 261 9.01 19.24 8.83
C ILE A 261 9.76 18.02 8.29
N TRP A 262 10.88 18.25 7.60
CA TRP A 262 11.68 17.16 7.02
C TRP A 262 12.69 16.54 7.99
N ASP A 263 13.07 17.26 9.04
CA ASP A 263 13.94 16.69 10.07
C ASP A 263 13.21 15.59 10.86
N GLY A 264 13.91 14.48 11.09
CA GLY A 264 13.33 13.32 11.76
C GLY A 264 12.33 12.51 10.94
N GLN A 265 12.23 12.76 9.62
CA GLN A 265 11.43 11.89 8.75
C GLN A 265 11.90 10.44 8.83
N VAL A 266 10.97 9.51 8.74
CA VAL A 266 11.25 8.08 8.62
C VAL A 266 10.91 7.66 7.19
N MET A 267 11.92 7.11 6.51
CA MET A 267 11.77 6.64 5.12
C MET A 267 11.45 5.16 5.12
N ASP A 268 10.54 4.74 4.26
CA ASP A 268 10.17 3.35 4.07
C ASP A 268 9.82 3.05 2.61
N LEU A 269 9.62 1.78 2.30
CA LEU A 269 9.28 1.24 0.99
C LEU A 269 7.87 0.66 1.01
N ASP A 270 7.09 1.04 0.02
CA ASP A 270 5.87 0.36 -0.36
C ASP A 270 6.07 -0.37 -1.69
N GLY A 271 5.37 -1.46 -1.89
CA GLY A 271 5.48 -2.23 -3.12
C GLY A 271 4.41 -3.30 -3.26
N TRP A 272 4.56 -4.03 -4.32
CA TRP A 272 3.60 -5.03 -4.73
C TRP A 272 4.00 -6.43 -4.28
N ILE A 273 3.02 -7.17 -3.79
CA ILE A 273 3.07 -8.63 -3.72
C ILE A 273 1.96 -9.22 -4.58
N ILE A 274 2.18 -10.43 -5.06
CA ILE A 274 1.15 -11.25 -5.70
C ILE A 274 0.77 -12.34 -4.70
N PRO A 275 -0.49 -12.49 -4.29
CA PRO A 275 -0.90 -13.55 -3.37
C PRO A 275 -0.55 -14.93 -3.91
N ALA A 276 -0.09 -15.82 -3.05
CA ALA A 276 0.09 -17.24 -3.37
C ALA A 276 -1.26 -17.91 -3.67
N GLY A 277 -1.25 -19.00 -4.44
CA GLY A 277 -2.45 -19.80 -4.71
C GLY A 277 -3.35 -19.26 -5.83
N LEU A 278 -2.97 -18.20 -6.54
CA LEU A 278 -3.67 -17.77 -7.74
C LEU A 278 -3.57 -18.79 -8.87
N SER A 279 -4.57 -18.83 -9.76
CA SER A 279 -4.46 -19.61 -11.00
C SER A 279 -3.32 -19.10 -11.87
N PRO A 280 -2.70 -19.95 -12.72
CA PRO A 280 -1.62 -19.54 -13.61
C PRO A 280 -1.98 -18.32 -14.48
N GLU A 281 -3.24 -18.21 -14.88
CA GLU A 281 -3.76 -17.10 -15.67
C GLU A 281 -3.77 -15.78 -14.85
N ARG A 282 -4.24 -15.83 -13.60
CA ARG A 282 -4.24 -14.67 -12.71
C ARG A 282 -2.82 -14.24 -12.34
N GLN A 283 -1.92 -15.21 -12.10
CA GLN A 283 -0.49 -14.93 -11.85
C GLN A 283 0.15 -14.20 -13.05
N ALA A 284 -0.06 -14.72 -14.28
CA ALA A 284 0.48 -14.11 -15.48
C ALA A 284 -0.02 -12.67 -15.68
N ARG A 285 -1.30 -12.42 -15.39
CA ARG A 285 -1.90 -11.09 -15.47
C ARG A 285 -1.35 -10.13 -14.41
N ALA A 286 -1.16 -10.62 -13.18
CA ALA A 286 -0.59 -9.84 -12.10
C ALA A 286 0.88 -9.46 -12.36
N LEU A 287 1.64 -10.35 -13.01
CA LEU A 287 3.03 -10.07 -13.44
C LEU A 287 3.10 -9.11 -14.64
N ASP A 288 2.09 -9.13 -15.51
CA ASP A 288 2.01 -8.22 -16.67
C ASP A 288 1.63 -6.79 -16.27
N TYR A 289 0.85 -6.64 -15.19
CA TYR A 289 0.52 -5.35 -14.58
C TYR A 289 1.71 -4.70 -13.92
#